data_a45c5bf8f3292d78904c0f3f9551b969
#
_entry.id   a45c5bf8f3292d78904c0f3f9551b969
#
_cell.length_a   1.000
_cell.length_b   1.000
_cell.length_c   1.000
_cell.angle_alpha   90.00
_cell.angle_beta   90.00
_cell.angle_gamma   90.00
#
_symmetry.space_group_name_H-M   'P 1'
#
loop_
_entity.id
_entity.type
_entity.pdbx_description
1 polymer ?
#
loop_
_entity_poly.entity_id
_entity_poly.type
_entity_poly.pdbx_seq_one_letter_code
_entity_poly.pdbx_strand_id
1 'polypeptide(L)'
;MQNDKTEVPHYTAHDVVLSTIYLPILIRAAKDKQTITYGALVKGAKELHPDNEYVKRSIPVLVGRRLNVLRQILRENSLPDLSSLIVSTSSSDAVHLQAKTERKRVYDTDWDSHASIIDSNWVKYPYDEVEFAEIKERGPEPKAPSREELKRINWDYWQENKELYPKWFRSKNEEVMSLLLQGYPVADCYKQVLDRGETQGSKDIKPKKNAKKLKKFRRRV
;
A
#
# COMPACT_ATOMS: atom_id res chain seq x y z
N MET A 1 -14.23 -29.87 -11.78
CA MET A 1 -12.89 -29.43 -11.40
C MET A 1 -12.69 -28.05 -12.01
N GLN A 2 -12.94 -26.99 -11.24
CA GLN A 2 -12.66 -25.61 -11.65
C GLN A 2 -11.17 -25.41 -11.44
N ASN A 3 -10.43 -25.15 -12.53
CA ASN A 3 -9.07 -24.66 -12.50
C ASN A 3 -9.10 -23.21 -11.98
N ASP A 4 -8.94 -23.06 -10.69
CA ASP A 4 -8.64 -21.77 -10.07
C ASP A 4 -7.18 -21.44 -10.41
N LYS A 5 -6.97 -20.90 -11.63
CA LYS A 5 -5.72 -20.25 -11.99
C LYS A 5 -5.69 -18.94 -11.18
N THR A 6 -5.11 -18.98 -9.99
CA THR A 6 -4.66 -17.79 -9.29
C THR A 6 -3.69 -17.09 -10.24
N GLU A 7 -4.18 -16.11 -11.01
CA GLU A 7 -3.31 -15.24 -11.80
C GLU A 7 -2.32 -14.58 -10.84
N VAL A 8 -1.04 -14.87 -11.04
CA VAL A 8 0.02 -14.19 -10.31
C VAL A 8 -0.07 -12.70 -10.70
N PRO A 9 -0.22 -11.79 -9.75
CA PRO A 9 -0.33 -10.37 -10.08
C PRO A 9 0.89 -9.93 -10.89
N HIS A 10 0.66 -9.27 -12.01
CA HIS A 10 1.74 -8.73 -12.82
C HIS A 10 2.31 -7.47 -12.13
N TYR A 11 3.57 -7.55 -11.72
CA TYR A 11 4.29 -6.43 -11.13
C TYR A 11 5.26 -5.82 -12.14
N THR A 12 5.45 -4.51 -12.05
CA THR A 12 6.45 -3.83 -12.87
C THR A 12 7.86 -4.10 -12.33
N ALA A 13 8.88 -4.00 -13.19
CA ALA A 13 10.27 -4.06 -12.76
C ALA A 13 10.56 -3.07 -11.62
N HIS A 14 9.96 -1.89 -11.66
CA HIS A 14 10.05 -0.87 -10.63
C HIS A 14 9.50 -1.37 -9.27
N ASP A 15 8.37 -2.07 -9.26
CA ASP A 15 7.78 -2.61 -8.04
C ASP A 15 8.67 -3.69 -7.42
N VAL A 16 9.21 -4.61 -8.24
CA VAL A 16 10.07 -5.69 -7.78
C VAL A 16 11.39 -5.15 -7.24
N VAL A 17 12.10 -4.34 -8.02
CA VAL A 17 13.41 -3.80 -7.64
C VAL A 17 13.33 -2.94 -6.38
N LEU A 18 12.36 -2.04 -6.28
CA LEU A 18 12.22 -1.21 -5.08
C LEU A 18 11.80 -2.02 -3.86
N SER A 19 10.94 -3.03 -4.01
CA SER A 19 10.58 -3.92 -2.90
C SER A 19 11.82 -4.66 -2.36
N THR A 20 12.68 -5.16 -3.25
CA THR A 20 13.94 -5.82 -2.86
C THR A 20 14.87 -4.88 -2.11
N ILE A 21 14.98 -3.63 -2.56
CA ILE A 21 15.85 -2.61 -1.92
C ILE A 21 15.28 -2.15 -0.58
N TYR A 22 13.96 -2.01 -0.46
CA TYR A 22 13.33 -1.59 0.79
C TYR A 22 13.32 -2.68 1.87
N LEU A 23 13.35 -3.95 1.48
CA LEU A 23 13.28 -5.08 2.40
C LEU A 23 14.34 -5.04 3.51
N PRO A 24 15.66 -4.93 3.24
CA PRO A 24 16.67 -4.92 4.29
C PRO A 24 16.52 -3.71 5.22
N ILE A 25 16.05 -2.57 4.71
CA ILE A 25 15.82 -1.37 5.54
C ILE A 25 14.67 -1.62 6.51
N LEU A 26 13.60 -2.26 6.03
CA LEU A 26 12.44 -2.60 6.86
C LEU A 26 12.76 -3.70 7.89
N ILE A 27 13.54 -4.72 7.51
CA ILE A 27 14.01 -5.75 8.45
C ILE A 27 14.86 -5.11 9.56
N ARG A 28 15.75 -4.20 9.20
CA ARG A 28 16.52 -3.46 10.21
C ARG A 28 15.63 -2.68 11.16
N ALA A 29 14.65 -1.93 10.63
CA ALA A 29 13.68 -1.21 11.45
C ALA A 29 12.88 -2.15 12.37
N ALA A 30 12.52 -3.36 11.89
CA ALA A 30 11.85 -4.38 12.69
C ALA A 30 12.72 -4.85 13.87
N LYS A 31 14.00 -5.17 13.61
CA LYS A 31 14.96 -5.59 14.63
C LYS A 31 15.20 -4.50 15.67
N ASP A 32 15.28 -3.24 15.23
CA ASP A 32 15.46 -2.08 16.10
C ASP A 32 14.16 -1.68 16.82
N LYS A 33 13.04 -2.39 16.57
CA LYS A 33 11.68 -2.12 17.08
C LYS A 33 11.22 -0.70 16.83
N GLN A 34 11.55 -0.17 15.65
CA GLN A 34 11.26 1.20 15.24
C GLN A 34 10.30 1.25 14.05
N THR A 35 9.54 2.33 13.97
CA THR A 35 8.81 2.69 12.76
C THR A 35 9.66 3.59 11.87
N ILE A 36 9.38 3.58 10.57
CA ILE A 36 10.06 4.41 9.59
C ILE A 36 9.05 5.22 8.80
N THR A 37 9.36 6.47 8.46
CA THR A 37 8.48 7.26 7.59
C THR A 37 8.73 6.91 6.12
N TYR A 38 7.73 7.16 5.26
CA TYR A 38 7.89 7.01 3.80
C TYR A 38 9.10 7.78 3.26
N GLY A 39 9.31 9.00 3.75
CA GLY A 39 10.46 9.83 3.37
C GLY A 39 11.80 9.26 3.82
N ALA A 40 11.88 8.76 5.06
CA ALA A 40 13.08 8.16 5.60
C ALA A 40 13.44 6.85 4.87
N LEU A 41 12.44 6.03 4.50
CA LEU A 41 12.66 4.81 3.73
C LEU A 41 13.26 5.11 2.35
N VAL A 42 12.68 6.08 1.62
CA VAL A 42 13.21 6.51 0.32
C VAL A 42 14.62 7.10 0.45
N LYS A 43 14.85 7.94 1.47
CA LYS A 43 16.15 8.53 1.73
C LYS A 43 17.20 7.45 2.01
N GLY A 44 16.90 6.50 2.89
CA GLY A 44 17.80 5.39 3.19
C GLY A 44 18.12 4.53 1.96
N ALA A 45 17.12 4.27 1.11
CA ALA A 45 17.35 3.56 -0.15
C ALA A 45 18.31 4.33 -1.08
N LYS A 46 18.15 5.65 -1.21
CA LYS A 46 19.03 6.51 -2.03
C LYS A 46 20.46 6.58 -1.49
N GLU A 47 20.62 6.54 -0.18
CA GLU A 47 21.95 6.50 0.45
C GLU A 47 22.66 5.16 0.23
N LEU A 48 21.92 4.05 0.28
CA LEU A 48 22.48 2.71 0.09
C LEU A 48 22.73 2.36 -1.38
N HIS A 49 21.91 2.88 -2.30
CA HIS A 49 21.93 2.55 -3.72
C HIS A 49 21.92 3.82 -4.59
N PRO A 50 22.93 4.73 -4.47
CA PRO A 50 22.91 6.04 -5.13
C PRO A 50 22.89 5.96 -6.65
N ASP A 51 23.43 4.88 -7.22
CA ASP A 51 23.53 4.70 -8.68
C ASP A 51 22.38 3.94 -9.30
N ASN A 52 21.47 3.39 -8.47
CA ASN A 52 20.31 2.65 -8.97
C ASN A 52 19.24 3.60 -9.54
N GLU A 53 18.91 3.45 -10.81
CA GLU A 53 17.98 4.34 -11.52
C GLU A 53 16.55 4.27 -10.97
N TYR A 54 16.08 3.12 -10.49
CA TYR A 54 14.79 2.99 -9.86
C TYR A 54 14.72 3.76 -8.54
N VAL A 55 15.82 3.70 -7.77
CA VAL A 55 15.93 4.41 -6.51
C VAL A 55 16.02 5.93 -6.70
N LYS A 56 16.78 6.40 -7.70
CA LYS A 56 16.85 7.83 -8.05
C LYS A 56 15.47 8.44 -8.29
N ARG A 57 14.60 7.69 -8.98
CA ARG A 57 13.21 8.11 -9.33
C ARG A 57 12.21 7.85 -8.22
N SER A 58 12.59 7.14 -7.16
CA SER A 58 11.69 6.79 -6.07
C SER A 58 11.26 8.04 -5.28
N ILE A 59 9.95 8.11 -5.01
CA ILE A 59 9.31 9.18 -4.23
C ILE A 59 8.42 8.59 -3.12
N PRO A 60 8.33 9.26 -1.96
CA PRO A 60 7.64 8.72 -0.79
C PRO A 60 6.19 8.32 -1.04
N VAL A 61 5.47 9.07 -1.86
CA VAL A 61 4.03 8.85 -2.13
C VAL A 61 3.75 7.53 -2.87
N LEU A 62 4.72 6.99 -3.61
CA LEU A 62 4.57 5.75 -4.37
C LEU A 62 5.04 4.50 -3.62
N VAL A 63 5.70 4.65 -2.47
CA VAL A 63 6.25 3.51 -1.70
C VAL A 63 5.19 2.47 -1.38
N GLY A 64 3.99 2.88 -0.96
CA GLY A 64 2.92 1.95 -0.62
C GLY A 64 2.56 0.99 -1.76
N ARG A 65 2.52 1.48 -2.99
CA ARG A 65 2.30 0.68 -4.20
C ARG A 65 3.49 -0.26 -4.48
N ARG A 66 4.71 0.27 -4.38
CA ARG A 66 5.94 -0.49 -4.66
C ARG A 66 6.13 -1.69 -3.73
N LEU A 67 5.60 -1.63 -2.51
CA LEU A 67 5.67 -2.72 -1.53
C LEU A 67 4.66 -3.85 -1.74
N ASN A 68 3.80 -3.79 -2.76
CA ASN A 68 2.79 -4.83 -2.98
C ASN A 68 3.40 -6.20 -3.24
N VAL A 69 4.53 -6.27 -3.95
CA VAL A 69 5.28 -7.51 -4.18
C VAL A 69 5.72 -8.11 -2.84
N LEU A 70 6.35 -7.29 -2.00
CA LEU A 70 6.81 -7.72 -0.67
C LEU A 70 5.64 -8.21 0.19
N ARG A 71 4.53 -7.48 0.21
CA ARG A 71 3.31 -7.90 0.94
C ARG A 71 2.79 -9.24 0.47
N GLN A 72 2.82 -9.50 -0.84
CA GLN A 72 2.38 -10.77 -1.40
C GLN A 72 3.30 -11.91 -0.95
N ILE A 73 4.62 -11.74 -1.05
CA ILE A 73 5.61 -12.72 -0.60
C ILE A 73 5.43 -13.04 0.89
N LEU A 74 5.31 -12.00 1.73
CA LEU A 74 5.13 -12.18 3.17
C LEU A 74 3.83 -12.93 3.48
N ARG A 75 2.74 -12.61 2.79
CA ARG A 75 1.44 -13.28 2.95
C ARG A 75 1.50 -14.75 2.56
N GLU A 76 2.10 -15.08 1.43
CA GLU A 76 2.25 -16.47 0.95
C GLU A 76 3.05 -17.35 1.91
N ASN A 77 3.97 -16.73 2.66
CA ASN A 77 4.79 -17.42 3.65
C ASN A 77 4.27 -17.26 5.08
N SER A 78 3.05 -16.75 5.27
CA SER A 78 2.42 -16.53 6.57
C SER A 78 3.25 -15.63 7.51
N LEU A 79 4.08 -14.76 6.93
CA LEU A 79 4.90 -13.79 7.65
C LEU A 79 4.13 -12.48 7.89
N PRO A 80 4.44 -11.76 8.98
CA PRO A 80 3.80 -10.48 9.27
C PRO A 80 4.21 -9.41 8.26
N ASP A 81 3.30 -8.46 8.00
CA ASP A 81 3.49 -7.41 7.00
C ASP A 81 4.45 -6.32 7.49
N LEU A 82 5.68 -6.34 6.98
CA LEU A 82 6.70 -5.33 7.24
C LEU A 82 6.27 -3.90 6.88
N SER A 83 5.33 -3.75 5.94
CA SER A 83 4.82 -2.42 5.58
C SER A 83 4.05 -1.73 6.71
N SER A 84 3.64 -2.48 7.74
CA SER A 84 3.03 -1.94 8.96
C SER A 84 3.97 -1.02 9.75
N LEU A 85 5.29 -1.15 9.56
CA LEU A 85 6.30 -0.28 10.16
C LEU A 85 6.31 1.12 9.56
N ILE A 86 5.77 1.29 8.34
CA ILE A 86 5.84 2.56 7.64
C ILE A 86 4.71 3.47 8.15
N VAL A 87 5.09 4.65 8.58
CA VAL A 87 4.18 5.65 9.14
C VAL A 87 4.19 6.95 8.34
N SER A 88 3.04 7.62 8.31
CA SER A 88 2.97 8.99 7.79
C SER A 88 3.42 9.98 8.86
N THR A 89 4.13 11.03 8.48
CA THR A 89 4.51 12.11 9.38
C THR A 89 3.31 12.89 9.93
N SER A 90 2.15 12.77 9.29
CA SER A 90 0.91 13.49 9.67
C SER A 90 -0.12 12.64 10.40
N SER A 91 0.11 11.33 10.56
CA SER A 91 -0.85 10.47 11.26
C SER A 91 -0.61 10.50 12.76
N SER A 92 -1.60 10.99 13.51
CA SER A 92 -1.67 10.74 14.94
C SER A 92 -1.85 9.24 15.18
N ASP A 93 -1.13 8.69 16.16
CA ASP A 93 -1.09 7.26 16.51
C ASP A 93 -2.45 6.62 16.85
N ALA A 94 -3.52 7.40 16.88
CA ALA A 94 -4.85 6.95 17.31
C ALA A 94 -5.59 6.04 16.32
N VAL A 95 -5.16 5.95 15.05
CA VAL A 95 -6.01 5.40 13.99
C VAL A 95 -5.88 3.87 13.79
N HIS A 96 -4.85 3.21 14.35
CA HIS A 96 -4.59 1.82 13.93
C HIS A 96 -4.28 0.83 15.07
N LEU A 97 -5.31 0.42 15.81
CA LEU A 97 -5.17 -0.73 16.74
C LEU A 97 -4.67 -1.98 15.97
N GLN A 98 -5.19 -2.22 14.77
CA GLN A 98 -4.77 -3.31 13.90
C GLN A 98 -3.31 -3.17 13.44
N ALA A 99 -2.87 -1.95 13.11
CA ALA A 99 -1.48 -1.68 12.75
C ALA A 99 -0.54 -1.88 13.96
N LYS A 100 -0.96 -1.55 15.17
CA LYS A 100 -0.17 -1.79 16.39
C LYS A 100 0.00 -3.30 16.66
N THR A 101 -1.05 -4.08 16.47
CA THR A 101 -1.00 -5.54 16.61
C THR A 101 -0.07 -6.16 15.59
N GLU A 102 -0.15 -5.72 14.32
CA GLU A 102 0.71 -6.21 13.27
C GLU A 102 2.17 -5.82 13.49
N ARG A 103 2.46 -4.58 13.90
CA ARG A 103 3.82 -4.15 14.29
C ARG A 103 4.41 -5.00 15.40
N LYS A 104 3.61 -5.37 16.41
CA LYS A 104 4.09 -6.26 17.47
C LYS A 104 4.51 -7.61 16.88
N ARG A 105 3.70 -8.21 16.01
CA ARG A 105 4.08 -9.45 15.31
C ARG A 105 5.37 -9.29 14.51
N VAL A 106 5.53 -8.16 13.81
CA VAL A 106 6.76 -7.84 13.06
C VAL A 106 7.97 -7.75 13.99
N TYR A 107 7.84 -7.12 15.15
CA TYR A 107 8.94 -6.98 16.12
C TYR A 107 9.31 -8.29 16.85
N ASP A 108 8.35 -9.20 16.98
CA ASP A 108 8.54 -10.48 17.66
C ASP A 108 9.02 -11.59 16.69
N THR A 109 9.14 -11.29 15.38
CA THR A 109 9.58 -12.24 14.35
C THR A 109 11.10 -12.25 14.23
N ASP A 110 11.67 -13.46 14.20
CA ASP A 110 13.08 -13.67 13.88
C ASP A 110 13.30 -13.59 12.36
N TRP A 111 13.60 -12.39 11.88
CA TRP A 111 13.78 -12.11 10.45
C TRP A 111 15.01 -12.78 9.85
N ASP A 112 16.02 -13.13 10.65
CA ASP A 112 17.22 -13.80 10.15
C ASP A 112 16.90 -15.24 9.71
N SER A 113 16.05 -15.91 10.43
CA SER A 113 15.62 -17.27 10.08
C SER A 113 14.76 -17.32 8.79
N HIS A 114 14.17 -16.21 8.37
CA HIS A 114 13.30 -16.11 7.19
C HIS A 114 13.97 -15.51 5.95
N ALA A 115 15.23 -15.07 6.04
CA ALA A 115 15.93 -14.41 4.93
C ALA A 115 15.98 -15.28 3.67
N SER A 116 16.34 -16.57 3.79
CA SER A 116 16.40 -17.50 2.65
C SER A 116 15.05 -17.75 2.00
N ILE A 117 13.97 -17.77 2.78
CA ILE A 117 12.59 -17.95 2.26
C ILE A 117 12.21 -16.74 1.41
N ILE A 118 12.50 -15.55 1.90
CA ILE A 118 12.18 -14.30 1.20
C ILE A 118 12.98 -14.24 -0.10
N ASP A 119 14.29 -14.50 -0.06
CA ASP A 119 15.16 -14.46 -1.23
C ASP A 119 14.73 -15.46 -2.31
N SER A 120 14.35 -16.69 -1.94
CA SER A 120 13.90 -17.70 -2.89
C SER A 120 12.55 -17.34 -3.57
N ASN A 121 11.74 -16.49 -2.96
CA ASN A 121 10.45 -16.12 -3.52
C ASN A 121 10.51 -15.00 -4.56
N TRP A 122 11.60 -14.20 -4.63
CA TRP A 122 11.74 -13.17 -5.65
C TRP A 122 11.73 -13.71 -7.08
N VAL A 123 12.24 -14.96 -7.28
CA VAL A 123 12.25 -15.63 -8.58
C VAL A 123 10.85 -15.88 -9.13
N LYS A 124 9.83 -15.94 -8.27
CA LYS A 124 8.43 -16.12 -8.69
C LYS A 124 7.82 -14.86 -9.34
N TYR A 125 8.47 -13.75 -9.21
CA TYR A 125 8.01 -12.45 -9.73
C TYR A 125 9.01 -11.93 -10.77
N PRO A 126 9.15 -12.62 -11.93
CA PRO A 126 10.02 -12.15 -12.99
C PRO A 126 9.50 -10.80 -13.48
N TYR A 127 10.40 -9.91 -13.79
CA TYR A 127 10.11 -8.64 -14.43
C TYR A 127 10.81 -8.57 -15.77
N ASP A 128 10.24 -7.81 -16.69
CA ASP A 128 10.82 -7.61 -18.00
C ASP A 128 11.84 -6.46 -17.95
N GLU A 129 13.10 -6.77 -18.28
CA GLU A 129 14.16 -5.75 -18.36
C GLU A 129 13.91 -4.74 -19.49
N VAL A 130 13.14 -5.12 -20.52
CA VAL A 130 12.74 -4.23 -21.60
C VAL A 130 11.90 -3.06 -21.08
N GLU A 131 11.08 -3.28 -20.05
CA GLU A 131 10.29 -2.22 -19.41
C GLU A 131 11.18 -1.10 -18.83
N PHE A 132 12.40 -1.43 -18.40
CA PHE A 132 13.33 -0.41 -17.90
C PHE A 132 13.82 0.52 -18.99
N ALA A 133 14.11 -0.02 -20.17
CA ALA A 133 14.50 0.80 -21.32
C ALA A 133 13.36 1.75 -21.73
N GLU A 134 12.12 1.26 -21.79
CA GLU A 134 10.94 2.08 -22.05
C GLU A 134 10.70 3.17 -21.00
N ILE A 135 10.89 2.85 -19.70
CA ILE A 135 10.78 3.83 -18.62
C ILE A 135 11.85 4.93 -18.76
N LYS A 136 13.06 4.56 -19.17
CA LYS A 136 14.15 5.50 -19.38
C LYS A 136 13.87 6.43 -20.57
N GLU A 137 13.25 5.92 -21.62
CA GLU A 137 12.84 6.71 -22.81
C GLU A 137 11.63 7.61 -22.54
N ARG A 138 10.71 7.19 -21.66
CA ARG A 138 9.53 7.99 -21.28
C ARG A 138 9.86 9.24 -20.44
N GLY A 139 11.11 9.43 -20.04
CA GLY A 139 11.52 10.57 -19.23
C GLY A 139 11.23 10.38 -17.73
N PRO A 140 11.38 11.44 -16.91
CA PRO A 140 11.14 11.36 -15.48
C PRO A 140 9.69 10.99 -15.18
N GLU A 141 9.50 10.11 -14.17
CA GLU A 141 8.15 9.82 -13.68
C GLU A 141 7.40 11.14 -13.37
N PRO A 142 6.10 11.19 -13.68
CA PRO A 142 5.31 12.37 -13.36
C PRO A 142 5.48 12.71 -11.88
N LYS A 143 5.66 13.99 -11.58
CA LYS A 143 5.76 14.46 -10.20
C LYS A 143 4.56 13.93 -9.41
N ALA A 144 4.83 13.44 -8.20
CA ALA A 144 3.74 13.07 -7.32
C ALA A 144 2.76 14.23 -7.20
N PRO A 145 1.46 13.96 -7.29
CA PRO A 145 0.46 15.02 -7.17
C PRO A 145 0.63 15.74 -5.83
N SER A 146 0.56 17.06 -5.87
CA SER A 146 0.61 17.88 -4.67
C SER A 146 -0.56 17.55 -3.74
N ARG A 147 -0.45 17.93 -2.46
CA ARG A 147 -1.56 17.73 -1.51
C ARG A 147 -2.83 18.42 -1.97
N GLU A 148 -2.71 19.55 -2.62
CA GLU A 148 -3.81 20.33 -3.18
C GLU A 148 -4.47 19.59 -4.36
N GLU A 149 -3.68 19.01 -5.24
CA GLU A 149 -4.19 18.17 -6.34
C GLU A 149 -4.89 16.93 -5.80
N LEU A 150 -4.33 16.27 -4.78
CA LEU A 150 -4.99 15.13 -4.14
C LEU A 150 -6.30 15.52 -3.45
N LYS A 151 -6.38 16.70 -2.83
CA LYS A 151 -7.64 17.23 -2.29
C LYS A 151 -8.67 17.44 -3.40
N ARG A 152 -8.26 17.97 -4.55
CA ARG A 152 -9.15 18.16 -5.70
C ARG A 152 -9.65 16.81 -6.23
N ILE A 153 -8.75 15.86 -6.46
CA ILE A 153 -9.10 14.49 -6.90
C ILE A 153 -10.11 13.85 -5.94
N ASN A 154 -9.85 13.95 -4.63
CA ASN A 154 -10.73 13.43 -3.60
C ASN A 154 -12.11 14.13 -3.62
N TRP A 155 -12.13 15.45 -3.76
CA TRP A 155 -13.37 16.23 -3.82
C TRP A 155 -14.20 15.89 -5.05
N ASP A 156 -13.58 15.83 -6.23
CA ASP A 156 -14.24 15.53 -7.50
C ASP A 156 -14.86 14.12 -7.44
N TYR A 157 -14.09 13.14 -6.99
CA TYR A 157 -14.59 11.78 -6.81
C TYR A 157 -15.75 11.70 -5.82
N TRP A 158 -15.68 12.44 -4.70
CA TRP A 158 -16.77 12.52 -3.74
C TRP A 158 -18.02 13.12 -4.36
N GLN A 159 -17.91 14.22 -5.11
CA GLN A 159 -19.08 14.87 -5.75
C GLN A 159 -19.79 13.94 -6.72
N GLU A 160 -19.03 13.18 -7.50
CA GLU A 160 -19.57 12.23 -8.47
C GLU A 160 -20.22 11.00 -7.82
N ASN A 161 -19.71 10.58 -6.67
CA ASN A 161 -20.05 9.29 -6.09
C ASN A 161 -20.75 9.36 -4.70
N LYS A 162 -21.02 10.53 -4.16
CA LYS A 162 -21.54 10.73 -2.78
C LYS A 162 -22.82 9.96 -2.47
N GLU A 163 -23.67 9.72 -3.49
CA GLU A 163 -24.92 8.96 -3.34
C GLU A 163 -24.67 7.46 -3.06
N LEU A 164 -23.47 6.96 -3.36
CA LEU A 164 -23.07 5.57 -3.16
C LEU A 164 -22.61 5.30 -1.73
N TYR A 165 -22.24 6.35 -0.99
CA TYR A 165 -21.61 6.25 0.32
C TYR A 165 -22.57 6.61 1.46
N PRO A 166 -22.49 5.93 2.60
CA PRO A 166 -23.30 6.25 3.77
C PRO A 166 -22.88 7.62 4.36
N LYS A 167 -23.81 8.28 5.07
CA LYS A 167 -23.57 9.63 5.61
C LYS A 167 -22.35 9.74 6.51
N TRP A 168 -22.04 8.68 7.27
CA TRP A 168 -20.88 8.65 8.15
C TRP A 168 -19.54 8.70 7.40
N PHE A 169 -19.53 8.28 6.13
CA PHE A 169 -18.29 8.21 5.33
C PHE A 169 -17.63 9.59 5.18
N ARG A 170 -18.43 10.67 5.16
CA ARG A 170 -17.91 12.04 5.05
C ARG A 170 -16.93 12.40 6.18
N SER A 171 -17.09 11.82 7.38
CA SER A 171 -16.17 12.04 8.50
C SER A 171 -14.82 11.34 8.33
N LYS A 172 -14.68 10.46 7.34
CA LYS A 172 -13.49 9.66 7.05
C LYS A 172 -12.55 10.28 6.00
N ASN A 173 -12.76 11.55 5.68
CA ASN A 173 -11.98 12.26 4.65
C ASN A 173 -10.47 12.19 4.89
N GLU A 174 -10.00 12.30 6.14
CA GLU A 174 -8.57 12.22 6.46
C GLU A 174 -8.00 10.81 6.24
N GLU A 175 -8.80 9.76 6.46
CA GLU A 175 -8.38 8.38 6.16
C GLU A 175 -8.22 8.17 4.65
N VAL A 176 -9.16 8.70 3.85
CA VAL A 176 -9.07 8.70 2.38
C VAL A 176 -7.84 9.47 1.92
N MET A 177 -7.61 10.68 2.45
CA MET A 177 -6.44 11.50 2.13
C MET A 177 -5.13 10.81 2.49
N SER A 178 -5.09 10.09 3.62
CA SER A 178 -3.91 9.32 4.01
C SER A 178 -3.58 8.22 3.00
N LEU A 179 -4.58 7.53 2.47
CA LEU A 179 -4.40 6.50 1.44
C LEU A 179 -3.98 7.10 0.10
N LEU A 180 -4.58 8.24 -0.29
CA LEU A 180 -4.18 8.98 -1.50
C LEU A 180 -2.71 9.43 -1.44
N LEU A 181 -2.27 9.94 -0.29
CA LEU A 181 -0.86 10.31 -0.06
C LEU A 181 0.09 9.10 -0.14
N GLN A 182 -0.41 7.90 0.09
CA GLN A 182 0.32 6.66 -0.09
C GLN A 182 0.34 6.16 -1.55
N GLY A 183 -0.34 6.88 -2.46
CA GLY A 183 -0.37 6.57 -3.88
C GLY A 183 -1.44 5.55 -4.30
N TYR A 184 -2.41 5.24 -3.43
CA TYR A 184 -3.54 4.40 -3.84
C TYR A 184 -4.47 5.16 -4.78
N PRO A 185 -5.05 4.49 -5.80
CA PRO A 185 -6.11 5.05 -6.63
C PRO A 185 -7.30 5.51 -5.78
N VAL A 186 -7.94 6.61 -6.14
CA VAL A 186 -9.02 7.21 -5.35
C VAL A 186 -10.17 6.22 -5.09
N ALA A 187 -10.56 5.44 -6.09
CA ALA A 187 -11.61 4.43 -5.94
C ALA A 187 -11.24 3.36 -4.89
N ASP A 188 -9.97 2.92 -4.87
CA ASP A 188 -9.48 1.93 -3.91
C ASP A 188 -9.40 2.51 -2.49
N CYS A 189 -9.03 3.80 -2.35
CA CYS A 189 -9.06 4.50 -1.07
C CYS A 189 -10.46 4.46 -0.47
N TYR A 190 -11.47 4.82 -1.26
CA TYR A 190 -12.86 4.84 -0.84
C TYR A 190 -13.38 3.44 -0.48
N LYS A 191 -13.04 2.44 -1.28
CA LYS A 191 -13.40 1.04 -1.00
C LYS A 191 -12.79 0.56 0.31
N GLN A 192 -11.49 0.79 0.54
CA GLN A 192 -10.82 0.37 1.76
C GLN A 192 -11.41 1.02 3.01
N VAL A 193 -11.71 2.32 2.95
CA VAL A 193 -12.31 3.06 4.08
C VAL A 193 -13.74 2.57 4.35
N LEU A 194 -14.51 2.27 3.31
CA LEU A 194 -15.86 1.73 3.43
C LEU A 194 -15.85 0.34 4.10
N ASP A 195 -15.01 -0.57 3.61
CA ASP A 195 -14.87 -1.93 4.14
C ASP A 195 -14.45 -1.93 5.63
N ARG A 196 -13.57 -1.01 6.03
CA ARG A 196 -13.18 -0.82 7.44
C ARG A 196 -14.31 -0.28 8.29
N GLY A 197 -15.09 0.67 7.78
CA GLY A 197 -16.21 1.27 8.51
C GLY A 197 -17.37 0.30 8.71
N GLU A 198 -17.66 -0.59 7.76
CA GLU A 198 -18.68 -1.63 7.88
C GLU A 198 -18.31 -2.68 8.94
N THR A 199 -17.02 -3.01 9.09
CA THR A 199 -16.55 -3.94 10.11
C THR A 199 -16.61 -3.36 11.54
N GLN A 200 -16.47 -2.05 11.69
CA GLN A 200 -16.58 -1.36 12.99
C GLN A 200 -18.03 -1.02 13.36
N GLY A 201 -18.90 -0.77 12.38
CA GLY A 201 -20.29 -0.39 12.59
C GLY A 201 -21.26 -1.56 12.79
N SER A 202 -20.81 -2.81 12.69
CA SER A 202 -21.66 -4.00 12.78
C SER A 202 -22.26 -4.26 14.17
N LYS A 203 -21.91 -3.46 15.18
CA LYS A 203 -22.51 -3.60 16.52
C LYS A 203 -23.76 -2.73 16.76
N ASP A 204 -24.03 -1.70 15.91
CA ASP A 204 -25.07 -0.71 16.27
C ASP A 204 -26.04 -0.29 15.15
N ILE A 205 -26.04 -0.86 13.94
CA ILE A 205 -26.91 -0.37 12.88
C ILE A 205 -27.79 -1.49 12.28
N LYS A 206 -29.10 -1.44 12.58
CA LYS A 206 -30.15 -2.18 11.83
C LYS A 206 -30.03 -1.85 10.33
N PRO A 207 -30.08 -2.84 9.41
CA PRO A 207 -29.86 -2.62 7.99
C PRO A 207 -30.97 -1.75 7.38
N LYS A 208 -30.65 -0.50 7.07
CA LYS A 208 -31.53 0.36 6.27
C LYS A 208 -31.44 -0.03 4.79
N LYS A 209 -32.57 0.11 4.08
CA LYS A 209 -32.90 -0.31 2.70
C LYS A 209 -31.88 -0.04 1.56
N ASN A 210 -30.72 0.53 1.82
CA ASN A 210 -29.70 0.90 0.82
C ASN A 210 -28.72 -0.23 0.43
N ALA A 211 -28.77 -1.40 1.08
CA ALA A 211 -27.91 -2.55 0.77
C ALA A 211 -28.05 -3.07 -0.68
N LYS A 212 -29.21 -2.80 -1.33
CA LYS A 212 -29.43 -3.21 -2.73
C LYS A 212 -28.63 -2.36 -3.75
N LYS A 213 -28.36 -1.08 -3.47
CA LYS A 213 -27.58 -0.20 -4.37
C LYS A 213 -26.09 -0.53 -4.31
N LEU A 214 -25.54 -0.80 -3.12
CA LEU A 214 -24.15 -1.18 -2.93
C LEU A 214 -23.78 -2.52 -3.60
N LYS A 215 -24.69 -3.51 -3.60
CA LYS A 215 -24.47 -4.79 -4.31
C LYS A 215 -24.33 -4.61 -5.83
N LYS A 216 -24.96 -3.58 -6.39
CA LYS A 216 -24.90 -3.28 -7.84
C LYS A 216 -23.55 -2.66 -8.23
N PHE A 217 -22.90 -1.94 -7.30
CA PHE A 217 -21.58 -1.36 -7.50
C PHE A 217 -20.47 -2.42 -7.48
N ARG A 218 -20.54 -3.39 -6.55
CA ARG A 218 -19.57 -4.52 -6.47
C ARG A 218 -19.51 -5.40 -7.73
N ARG A 219 -20.48 -5.27 -8.65
CA ARG A 219 -20.51 -6.02 -9.93
C ARG A 219 -20.01 -5.22 -11.14
N ARG A 220 -19.62 -3.94 -10.97
CA ARG A 220 -19.19 -3.06 -12.07
C ARG A 220 -17.72 -2.59 -11.95
N VAL A 221 -17.04 -2.99 -10.89
CA VAL A 221 -15.61 -2.87 -10.64
C VAL A 221 -15.05 -4.28 -10.56
#